data_bcb2654eceb033671594a096d49d0775
#
_entry.id   bcb2654eceb033671594a096d49d0775
#
_cell.length_a   1.000
_cell.length_b   1.000
_cell.length_c   1.000
_cell.angle_alpha   90.00
_cell.angle_beta   90.00
_cell.angle_gamma   90.00
#
_symmetry.space_group_name_H-M   'P 1'
#
loop_
_entity.id
_entity.type
_entity.pdbx_description
1 polymer ?
#
loop_
_entity_poly.entity_id
_entity_poly.type
_entity_poly.pdbx_seq_one_letter_code
_entity_poly.pdbx_strand_id
1 'polypeptide(L)'
;ELELEDKWVLSRLNKLIRDVTANLDSYELGVASANVYDFIWDTYCDWYIELTKTRLTGEDARSKTNAQKVLCYVWEQVLAMLHPFMPFITEEIWQALPHEGDFLMTSHWPEAKAEFNFAVEESAMEAVMAAINAVRSRRSEMNVPPSRKAAMILVTETPEIYTQGAHFIKRLASVSELTVTDAAPADTEGMVTLATANASIYMPLADLVDIAKELERLSKEKEKAEQGLARIEAKLSNQGFVSKAPAEVVEGQRQQAEKYRALIAKLEESMAQMSR
;
A
#
# COMPACT_ATOMS: atom_id res chain seq x y z
N GLU A 1 3.07 -25.35 12.63
CA GLU A 1 3.95 -25.03 11.51
C GLU A 1 3.74 -23.56 11.16
N LEU A 2 4.83 -22.78 10.94
CA LEU A 2 4.77 -21.36 10.58
C LEU A 2 4.41 -21.21 9.10
N GLU A 3 3.48 -20.30 8.79
CA GLU A 3 3.13 -19.95 7.41
C GLU A 3 4.05 -18.81 6.89
N LEU A 4 3.93 -18.44 5.60
CA LEU A 4 4.80 -17.47 4.95
C LEU A 4 4.84 -16.13 5.70
N GLU A 5 3.68 -15.59 6.04
CA GLU A 5 3.56 -14.34 6.77
C GLU A 5 4.07 -14.40 8.20
N ASP A 6 3.99 -15.58 8.86
CA ASP A 6 4.55 -15.77 10.20
C ASP A 6 6.08 -15.70 10.16
N LYS A 7 6.69 -16.38 9.20
CA LYS A 7 8.14 -16.36 9.00
C LYS A 7 8.63 -14.96 8.64
N TRP A 8 7.89 -14.25 7.78
CA TRP A 8 8.20 -12.89 7.42
C TRP A 8 8.21 -11.96 8.63
N VAL A 9 7.15 -11.92 9.44
CA VAL A 9 7.07 -11.02 10.59
C VAL A 9 8.10 -11.36 11.66
N LEU A 10 8.40 -12.65 11.89
CA LEU A 10 9.42 -13.09 12.83
C LEU A 10 10.83 -12.69 12.37
N SER A 11 11.13 -12.77 11.07
CA SER A 11 12.39 -12.30 10.50
C SER A 11 12.53 -10.77 10.63
N ARG A 12 11.46 -10.02 10.36
CA ARG A 12 11.40 -8.55 10.56
C ARG A 12 11.57 -8.15 12.03
N LEU A 13 10.92 -8.87 12.95
CA LEU A 13 11.08 -8.67 14.39
C LEU A 13 12.52 -8.95 14.83
N ASN A 14 13.12 -10.01 14.32
CA ASN A 14 14.49 -10.36 14.64
C ASN A 14 15.49 -9.27 14.24
N LYS A 15 15.26 -8.64 13.09
CA LYS A 15 16.02 -7.47 12.66
C LYS A 15 15.79 -6.29 13.58
N LEU A 16 14.53 -5.99 13.90
CA LEU A 16 14.17 -4.89 14.81
C LEU A 16 14.88 -5.02 16.16
N ILE A 17 14.88 -6.21 16.77
CA ILE A 17 15.54 -6.46 18.05
C ILE A 17 17.03 -6.11 17.98
N ARG A 18 17.73 -6.54 16.93
CA ARG A 18 19.15 -6.20 16.74
C ARG A 18 19.36 -4.70 16.57
N ASP A 19 18.58 -4.06 15.71
CA ASP A 19 18.74 -2.65 15.38
C ASP A 19 18.43 -1.76 16.61
N VAL A 20 17.35 -2.06 17.35
CA VAL A 20 16.98 -1.32 18.57
C VAL A 20 18.02 -1.50 19.66
N THR A 21 18.51 -2.72 19.89
CA THR A 21 19.55 -2.99 20.88
C THR A 21 20.83 -2.21 20.55
N ALA A 22 21.30 -2.27 19.29
CA ALA A 22 22.48 -1.55 18.84
C ALA A 22 22.34 -0.03 18.98
N ASN A 23 21.16 0.53 18.67
CA ASN A 23 20.89 1.95 18.81
C ASN A 23 20.87 2.39 20.28
N LEU A 24 20.31 1.57 21.17
CA LEU A 24 20.33 1.85 22.61
C LEU A 24 21.76 1.80 23.18
N ASP A 25 22.56 0.81 22.78
CA ASP A 25 23.97 0.70 23.17
C ASP A 25 24.81 1.91 22.69
N SER A 26 24.40 2.51 21.56
CA SER A 26 25.03 3.72 20.98
C SER A 26 24.41 5.02 21.50
N TYR A 27 23.49 4.97 22.45
CA TYR A 27 22.73 6.12 22.98
C TYR A 27 21.89 6.86 21.92
N GLU A 28 21.52 6.21 20.82
CA GLU A 28 20.67 6.77 19.77
C GLU A 28 19.17 6.50 20.07
N LEU A 29 18.69 7.01 21.20
CA LEU A 29 17.36 6.74 21.75
C LEU A 29 16.23 7.13 20.77
N GLY A 30 16.39 8.25 20.05
CA GLY A 30 15.42 8.71 19.06
C GLY A 30 15.27 7.73 17.88
N VAL A 31 16.39 7.16 17.40
CA VAL A 31 16.40 6.17 16.32
C VAL A 31 15.79 4.86 16.79
N ALA A 32 16.15 4.40 18.00
CA ALA A 32 15.58 3.20 18.60
C ALA A 32 14.05 3.28 18.70
N SER A 33 13.51 4.39 19.23
CA SER A 33 12.05 4.57 19.36
C SER A 33 11.35 4.69 18.01
N ALA A 34 11.96 5.34 17.01
CA ALA A 34 11.44 5.45 15.65
C ALA A 34 11.35 4.07 14.98
N ASN A 35 12.39 3.23 15.11
CA ASN A 35 12.38 1.89 14.56
C ASN A 35 11.25 1.02 15.12
N VAL A 36 10.98 1.12 16.43
CA VAL A 36 9.84 0.41 17.05
C VAL A 36 8.52 0.95 16.52
N TYR A 37 8.38 2.27 16.40
CA TYR A 37 7.18 2.91 15.87
C TYR A 37 6.89 2.47 14.43
N ASP A 38 7.87 2.52 13.55
CA ASP A 38 7.74 2.13 12.15
C ASP A 38 7.38 0.64 12.02
N PHE A 39 7.99 -0.22 12.84
CA PHE A 39 7.64 -1.63 12.86
C PHE A 39 6.18 -1.87 13.29
N ILE A 40 5.71 -1.17 14.32
CA ILE A 40 4.31 -1.28 14.79
C ILE A 40 3.36 -0.92 13.66
N TRP A 41 3.55 0.23 13.01
CA TRP A 41 2.62 0.71 12.00
C TRP A 41 2.81 0.01 10.66
N ASP A 42 4.00 0.07 10.08
CA ASP A 42 4.25 -0.34 8.70
C ASP A 42 4.37 -1.87 8.53
N THR A 43 4.78 -2.59 9.60
CA THR A 43 4.96 -4.05 9.53
C THR A 43 3.82 -4.79 10.21
N TYR A 44 3.58 -4.49 11.49
CA TYR A 44 2.63 -5.26 12.27
C TYR A 44 1.17 -4.90 11.97
N CYS A 45 0.80 -3.62 12.08
CA CYS A 45 -0.58 -3.16 11.90
C CYS A 45 -1.02 -3.19 10.42
N ASP A 46 -0.24 -2.60 9.52
CA ASP A 46 -0.63 -2.47 8.12
C ASP A 46 -0.60 -3.80 7.37
N TRP A 47 0.31 -4.71 7.76
CA TRP A 47 0.47 -5.96 7.04
C TRP A 47 0.15 -7.18 7.88
N TYR A 48 0.87 -7.47 8.95
CA TYR A 48 0.76 -8.77 9.60
C TYR A 48 -0.65 -9.05 10.14
N ILE A 49 -1.27 -8.09 10.82
CA ILE A 49 -2.66 -8.22 11.28
C ILE A 49 -3.59 -8.46 10.09
N GLU A 50 -3.44 -7.72 8.99
CA GLU A 50 -4.26 -7.92 7.80
C GLU A 50 -4.04 -9.30 7.17
N LEU A 51 -2.80 -9.76 7.05
CA LEU A 51 -2.48 -11.07 6.48
C LEU A 51 -3.11 -12.21 7.27
N THR A 52 -3.11 -12.13 8.61
CA THR A 52 -3.63 -13.18 9.49
C THR A 52 -5.15 -13.20 9.66
N LYS A 53 -5.89 -12.16 9.22
CA LYS A 53 -7.36 -12.08 9.43
C LYS A 53 -8.13 -13.31 8.95
N THR A 54 -7.76 -13.87 7.80
CA THR A 54 -8.44 -15.07 7.26
C THR A 54 -8.23 -16.30 8.12
N ARG A 55 -7.05 -16.43 8.73
CA ARG A 55 -6.74 -17.51 9.68
C ARG A 55 -7.47 -17.35 11.00
N LEU A 56 -7.55 -16.12 11.51
CA LEU A 56 -8.23 -15.82 12.76
C LEU A 56 -9.74 -16.05 12.71
N THR A 57 -10.34 -15.86 11.53
CA THR A 57 -11.79 -16.07 11.30
C THR A 57 -12.11 -17.40 10.65
N GLY A 58 -11.11 -18.14 10.19
CA GLY A 58 -11.26 -19.43 9.52
C GLY A 58 -11.60 -20.58 10.47
N GLU A 59 -11.91 -21.72 9.89
CA GLU A 59 -12.31 -22.95 10.60
C GLU A 59 -11.10 -23.80 11.03
N ASP A 60 -9.92 -23.60 10.46
CA ASP A 60 -8.70 -24.32 10.84
C ASP A 60 -8.19 -23.85 12.22
N ALA A 61 -8.56 -24.57 13.25
CA ALA A 61 -8.19 -24.27 14.63
C ALA A 61 -6.67 -24.27 14.85
N ARG A 62 -5.90 -25.07 14.09
CA ARG A 62 -4.44 -25.13 14.23
C ARG A 62 -3.78 -23.89 13.63
N SER A 63 -4.16 -23.51 12.41
CA SER A 63 -3.67 -22.29 11.77
C SER A 63 -4.04 -21.05 12.58
N LYS A 64 -5.29 -20.97 13.07
CA LYS A 64 -5.76 -19.91 13.98
C LYS A 64 -4.90 -19.80 15.24
N THR A 65 -4.69 -20.92 15.95
CA THR A 65 -3.89 -20.94 17.19
C THR A 65 -2.44 -20.51 16.91
N ASN A 66 -1.86 -20.93 15.80
CA ASN A 66 -0.51 -20.52 15.42
C ASN A 66 -0.44 -19.01 15.16
N ALA A 67 -1.38 -18.46 14.39
CA ALA A 67 -1.46 -17.03 14.15
C ALA A 67 -1.59 -16.22 15.45
N GLN A 68 -2.44 -16.66 16.37
CA GLN A 68 -2.60 -16.03 17.70
C GLN A 68 -1.29 -16.06 18.50
N LYS A 69 -0.59 -17.18 18.51
CA LYS A 69 0.70 -17.30 19.21
C LYS A 69 1.76 -16.35 18.64
N VAL A 70 1.85 -16.25 17.32
CA VAL A 70 2.83 -15.36 16.70
C VAL A 70 2.44 -13.90 16.93
N LEU A 71 1.15 -13.55 16.82
CA LEU A 71 0.66 -12.21 17.17
C LEU A 71 1.04 -11.80 18.59
N CYS A 72 0.74 -12.63 19.57
CA CYS A 72 1.10 -12.36 20.97
C CYS A 72 2.60 -12.26 21.16
N TYR A 73 3.37 -13.23 20.65
CA TYR A 73 4.81 -13.24 20.77
C TYR A 73 5.47 -11.98 20.22
N VAL A 74 5.08 -11.56 18.99
CA VAL A 74 5.60 -10.33 18.38
C VAL A 74 5.29 -9.12 19.25
N TRP A 75 4.04 -9.06 19.76
CA TRP A 75 3.60 -7.91 20.55
C TRP A 75 4.31 -7.85 21.92
N GLU A 76 4.52 -8.98 22.58
CA GLU A 76 5.32 -9.05 23.82
C GLU A 76 6.73 -8.47 23.64
N GLN A 77 7.42 -8.86 22.54
CA GLN A 77 8.77 -8.36 22.26
C GLN A 77 8.76 -6.86 21.95
N VAL A 78 7.76 -6.38 21.21
CA VAL A 78 7.59 -4.96 20.90
C VAL A 78 7.31 -4.15 22.16
N LEU A 79 6.45 -4.63 23.05
CA LEU A 79 6.16 -3.96 24.32
C LEU A 79 7.40 -3.86 25.21
N ALA A 80 8.23 -4.91 25.26
CA ALA A 80 9.48 -4.90 26.03
C ALA A 80 10.46 -3.85 25.49
N MET A 81 10.62 -3.72 24.16
CA MET A 81 11.46 -2.69 23.53
C MET A 81 10.91 -1.27 23.73
N LEU A 82 9.61 -1.11 23.79
CA LEU A 82 8.94 0.18 23.95
C LEU A 82 8.88 0.63 25.43
N HIS A 83 8.94 -0.31 26.37
CA HIS A 83 8.76 -0.06 27.79
C HIS A 83 9.68 1.04 28.39
N PRO A 84 10.97 1.12 28.01
CA PRO A 84 11.83 2.22 28.50
C PRO A 84 11.35 3.62 28.13
N PHE A 85 10.56 3.76 27.07
CA PHE A 85 10.04 5.04 26.57
C PHE A 85 8.64 5.34 27.10
N MET A 86 7.81 4.31 27.25
CA MET A 86 6.37 4.41 27.57
C MET A 86 5.95 3.39 28.64
N PRO A 87 6.49 3.44 29.86
CA PRO A 87 6.35 2.35 30.85
C PRO A 87 4.90 2.06 31.26
N PHE A 88 4.06 3.08 31.40
CA PHE A 88 2.71 2.88 31.90
C PHE A 88 1.79 2.18 30.92
N ILE A 89 1.76 2.65 29.67
CA ILE A 89 0.87 2.07 28.65
C ILE A 89 1.33 0.67 28.22
N THR A 90 2.64 0.44 28.14
CA THR A 90 3.17 -0.88 27.78
C THR A 90 2.91 -1.92 28.87
N GLU A 91 3.00 -1.54 30.15
CA GLU A 91 2.62 -2.40 31.26
C GLU A 91 1.13 -2.76 31.21
N GLU A 92 0.26 -1.76 31.03
CA GLU A 92 -1.19 -1.97 30.98
C GLU A 92 -1.60 -2.92 29.84
N ILE A 93 -0.99 -2.76 28.67
CA ILE A 93 -1.25 -3.65 27.54
C ILE A 93 -0.70 -5.06 27.81
N TRP A 94 0.51 -5.15 28.36
CA TRP A 94 1.15 -6.43 28.64
C TRP A 94 0.37 -7.26 29.67
N GLN A 95 -0.19 -6.63 30.70
CA GLN A 95 -1.05 -7.30 31.69
C GLN A 95 -2.35 -7.88 31.08
N ALA A 96 -2.79 -7.37 29.94
CA ALA A 96 -3.97 -7.89 29.23
C ALA A 96 -3.65 -9.06 28.27
N LEU A 97 -2.36 -9.35 28.03
CA LEU A 97 -1.90 -10.44 27.17
C LEU A 97 -1.55 -11.68 27.98
N PRO A 98 -1.54 -12.88 27.38
CA PRO A 98 -0.88 -14.03 27.99
C PRO A 98 0.60 -13.75 28.18
N HIS A 99 1.12 -13.79 29.39
CA HIS A 99 2.52 -13.49 29.69
C HIS A 99 3.03 -14.33 30.87
N GLU A 100 4.35 -14.33 31.06
CA GLU A 100 5.01 -14.93 32.23
C GLU A 100 5.64 -13.81 33.07
N GLY A 101 5.58 -13.96 34.41
CA GLY A 101 6.09 -12.97 35.38
C GLY A 101 5.02 -11.96 35.84
N ASP A 102 5.41 -11.12 36.80
CA ASP A 102 4.48 -10.19 37.47
C ASP A 102 4.41 -8.81 36.74
N PHE A 103 5.53 -8.36 36.18
CA PHE A 103 5.66 -7.04 35.58
C PHE A 103 6.56 -7.06 34.35
N LEU A 104 6.19 -6.31 33.31
CA LEU A 104 7.00 -6.13 32.09
C LEU A 104 8.38 -5.54 32.41
N MET A 105 8.46 -4.61 33.38
CA MET A 105 9.71 -3.99 33.82
C MET A 105 10.75 -5.01 34.30
N THR A 106 10.33 -6.16 34.82
CA THR A 106 11.22 -7.22 35.29
C THR A 106 11.41 -8.37 34.29
N SER A 107 10.80 -8.26 33.11
CA SER A 107 10.99 -9.23 32.04
C SER A 107 12.37 -9.13 31.40
N HIS A 108 12.76 -10.15 30.65
CA HIS A 108 14.01 -10.14 29.92
C HIS A 108 13.93 -9.24 28.69
N TRP A 109 15.04 -8.55 28.39
CA TRP A 109 15.19 -7.82 27.14
C TRP A 109 15.09 -8.78 25.94
N PRO A 110 14.40 -8.41 24.84
CA PRO A 110 14.30 -9.24 23.67
C PRO A 110 15.65 -9.62 23.07
N GLU A 111 15.80 -10.88 22.70
CA GLU A 111 16.98 -11.40 22.06
C GLU A 111 16.67 -11.91 20.65
N ALA A 112 17.52 -11.56 19.69
CA ALA A 112 17.41 -12.07 18.32
C ALA A 112 17.75 -13.56 18.26
N LYS A 113 16.88 -14.36 17.64
CA LYS A 113 17.00 -15.82 17.55
C LYS A 113 17.43 -16.22 16.14
N ALA A 114 18.49 -17.02 16.04
CA ALA A 114 19.02 -17.46 14.73
C ALA A 114 17.98 -18.24 13.90
N GLU A 115 17.12 -19.03 14.58
CA GLU A 115 16.04 -19.79 13.95
C GLU A 115 14.92 -18.93 13.33
N PHE A 116 14.88 -17.64 13.62
CA PHE A 116 13.92 -16.70 13.04
C PHE A 116 14.51 -15.87 11.89
N ASN A 117 15.62 -16.27 11.32
CA ASN A 117 16.19 -15.68 10.11
C ASN A 117 15.63 -16.40 8.87
N PHE A 118 14.51 -15.92 8.35
CA PHE A 118 13.81 -16.48 7.20
C PHE A 118 14.01 -15.59 5.95
N ALA A 119 15.24 -15.39 5.50
CA ALA A 119 15.57 -14.45 4.43
C ALA A 119 14.86 -14.75 3.10
N VAL A 120 14.61 -16.01 2.78
CA VAL A 120 13.92 -16.42 1.55
C VAL A 120 12.43 -16.05 1.64
N GLU A 121 11.79 -16.39 2.75
CA GLU A 121 10.38 -16.10 2.98
C GLU A 121 10.16 -14.59 3.17
N GLU A 122 11.12 -13.87 3.74
CA GLU A 122 11.08 -12.40 3.83
C GLU A 122 11.06 -11.78 2.44
N SER A 123 11.99 -12.15 1.56
CA SER A 123 12.03 -11.66 0.18
C SER A 123 10.79 -12.06 -0.61
N ALA A 124 10.28 -13.26 -0.42
CA ALA A 124 9.06 -13.74 -1.07
C ALA A 124 7.84 -12.91 -0.66
N MET A 125 7.67 -12.66 0.64
CA MET A 125 6.55 -11.85 1.13
C MET A 125 6.65 -10.39 0.67
N GLU A 126 7.84 -9.81 0.65
CA GLU A 126 8.08 -8.45 0.16
C GLU A 126 7.73 -8.32 -1.33
N ALA A 127 8.03 -9.33 -2.16
CA ALA A 127 7.63 -9.35 -3.57
C ALA A 127 6.09 -9.38 -3.74
N VAL A 128 5.40 -10.20 -2.94
CA VAL A 128 3.93 -10.27 -2.91
C VAL A 128 3.34 -8.92 -2.48
N MET A 129 3.88 -8.30 -1.42
CA MET A 129 3.44 -7.00 -0.92
C MET A 129 3.68 -5.88 -1.95
N ALA A 130 4.79 -5.91 -2.66
CA ALA A 130 5.09 -4.96 -3.73
C ALA A 130 4.06 -5.05 -4.88
N ALA A 131 3.67 -6.27 -5.28
CA ALA A 131 2.63 -6.46 -6.27
C ALA A 131 1.26 -5.94 -5.80
N ILE A 132 0.87 -6.22 -4.54
CA ILE A 132 -0.36 -5.71 -3.94
C ILE A 132 -0.36 -4.18 -3.93
N ASN A 133 0.74 -3.55 -3.51
CA ASN A 133 0.86 -2.10 -3.43
C ASN A 133 0.80 -1.44 -4.82
N ALA A 134 1.48 -2.02 -5.82
CA ALA A 134 1.43 -1.52 -7.20
C ALA A 134 -0.01 -1.50 -7.74
N VAL A 135 -0.76 -2.59 -7.52
CA VAL A 135 -2.16 -2.67 -7.93
C VAL A 135 -3.04 -1.69 -7.17
N ARG A 136 -2.88 -1.58 -5.83
CA ARG A 136 -3.65 -0.63 -5.01
C ARG A 136 -3.42 0.81 -5.42
N SER A 137 -2.16 1.20 -5.65
CA SER A 137 -1.80 2.55 -6.09
C SER A 137 -2.45 2.87 -7.42
N ARG A 138 -2.36 1.95 -8.41
CA ARG A 138 -2.98 2.16 -9.72
C ARG A 138 -4.49 2.24 -9.64
N ARG A 139 -5.13 1.38 -8.86
CA ARG A 139 -6.57 1.42 -8.63
C ARG A 139 -7.01 2.75 -8.01
N SER A 140 -6.23 3.29 -7.07
CA SER A 140 -6.48 4.59 -6.45
C SER A 140 -6.34 5.74 -7.45
N GLU A 141 -5.29 5.74 -8.26
CA GLU A 141 -5.08 6.73 -9.34
C GLU A 141 -6.24 6.75 -10.34
N MET A 142 -6.79 5.58 -10.64
CA MET A 142 -7.91 5.40 -11.56
C MET A 142 -9.28 5.55 -10.90
N ASN A 143 -9.35 5.87 -9.60
CA ASN A 143 -10.57 5.96 -8.81
C ASN A 143 -11.45 4.70 -8.87
N VAL A 144 -10.85 3.50 -8.94
CA VAL A 144 -11.56 2.23 -8.99
C VAL A 144 -12.19 1.93 -7.63
N PRO A 145 -13.51 1.70 -7.55
CA PRO A 145 -14.15 1.36 -6.28
C PRO A 145 -13.56 0.11 -5.64
N PRO A 146 -13.39 0.04 -4.30
CA PRO A 146 -12.84 -1.14 -3.61
C PRO A 146 -13.64 -2.43 -3.87
N SER A 147 -14.94 -2.33 -4.08
CA SER A 147 -15.83 -3.47 -4.35
C SER A 147 -15.65 -4.07 -5.74
N ARG A 148 -15.06 -3.33 -6.67
CA ARG A 148 -14.85 -3.80 -8.05
C ARG A 148 -13.64 -4.72 -8.10
N LYS A 149 -13.83 -5.95 -8.56
CA LYS A 149 -12.76 -6.93 -8.73
C LYS A 149 -12.34 -6.99 -10.20
N ALA A 150 -11.06 -7.24 -10.46
CA ALA A 150 -10.51 -7.37 -11.81
C ALA A 150 -9.67 -8.64 -11.92
N ALA A 151 -9.62 -9.24 -13.11
CA ALA A 151 -8.65 -10.29 -13.40
C ALA A 151 -7.22 -9.72 -13.43
N MET A 152 -6.24 -10.55 -13.12
CA MET A 152 -4.83 -10.17 -13.09
C MET A 152 -3.96 -11.29 -13.65
N ILE A 153 -3.09 -10.93 -14.58
CA ILE A 153 -2.01 -11.78 -15.08
C ILE A 153 -0.71 -11.23 -14.49
N LEU A 154 0.03 -12.07 -13.78
CA LEU A 154 1.33 -11.74 -13.19
C LEU A 154 2.41 -12.55 -13.89
N VAL A 155 3.33 -11.86 -14.54
CA VAL A 155 4.43 -12.45 -15.31
C VAL A 155 5.72 -12.30 -14.52
N THR A 156 6.39 -13.41 -14.25
CA THR A 156 7.59 -13.46 -13.41
C THR A 156 8.45 -14.67 -13.71
N GLU A 157 9.74 -14.57 -13.41
CA GLU A 157 10.68 -15.71 -13.44
C GLU A 157 10.60 -16.62 -12.21
N THR A 158 9.88 -16.17 -11.15
CA THR A 158 9.73 -16.89 -9.87
C THR A 158 8.27 -17.12 -9.50
N PRO A 159 7.52 -17.92 -10.28
CA PRO A 159 6.07 -18.10 -10.13
C PRO A 159 5.66 -18.70 -8.77
N GLU A 160 6.54 -19.47 -8.12
CA GLU A 160 6.27 -20.12 -6.84
C GLU A 160 5.96 -19.11 -5.73
N ILE A 161 6.69 -17.99 -5.70
CA ILE A 161 6.53 -16.91 -4.73
C ILE A 161 5.10 -16.36 -4.76
N TYR A 162 4.63 -16.02 -5.96
CA TYR A 162 3.31 -15.42 -6.14
C TYR A 162 2.18 -16.44 -6.06
N THR A 163 2.44 -17.70 -6.39
CA THR A 163 1.50 -18.78 -6.20
C THR A 163 1.25 -19.04 -4.71
N GLN A 164 2.30 -19.05 -3.90
CA GLN A 164 2.19 -19.17 -2.44
C GLN A 164 1.44 -18.00 -1.83
N GLY A 165 1.69 -16.77 -2.29
CA GLY A 165 1.02 -15.54 -1.85
C GLY A 165 -0.30 -15.22 -2.56
N ALA A 166 -0.81 -16.10 -3.44
CA ALA A 166 -1.95 -15.83 -4.31
C ALA A 166 -3.22 -15.39 -3.56
N HIS A 167 -3.47 -15.99 -2.41
CA HIS A 167 -4.64 -15.67 -1.59
C HIS A 167 -4.56 -14.24 -0.99
N PHE A 168 -3.36 -13.75 -0.66
CA PHE A 168 -3.14 -12.38 -0.23
C PHE A 168 -3.38 -11.40 -1.38
N ILE A 169 -2.82 -11.67 -2.56
CA ILE A 169 -3.00 -10.84 -3.75
C ILE A 169 -4.49 -10.74 -4.09
N LYS A 170 -5.19 -11.88 -4.18
CA LYS A 170 -6.63 -11.89 -4.49
C LYS A 170 -7.45 -11.06 -3.51
N ARG A 171 -7.18 -11.19 -2.22
CA ARG A 171 -7.94 -10.48 -1.19
C ARG A 171 -7.55 -9.01 -1.08
N LEU A 172 -6.25 -8.71 -0.99
CA LEU A 172 -5.77 -7.38 -0.64
C LEU A 172 -5.67 -6.42 -1.85
N ALA A 173 -5.56 -6.96 -3.07
CA ALA A 173 -5.58 -6.16 -4.30
C ALA A 173 -6.94 -6.20 -5.04
N SER A 174 -7.98 -6.83 -4.44
CA SER A 174 -9.31 -7.01 -5.03
C SER A 174 -9.24 -7.67 -6.42
N VAL A 175 -8.50 -8.78 -6.51
CA VAL A 175 -8.36 -9.58 -7.73
C VAL A 175 -9.41 -10.68 -7.75
N SER A 176 -10.14 -10.82 -8.86
CA SER A 176 -11.14 -11.87 -9.05
C SER A 176 -10.47 -13.18 -9.42
N GLU A 177 -9.56 -13.13 -10.39
CA GLU A 177 -8.81 -14.27 -10.89
C GLU A 177 -7.33 -13.86 -11.06
N LEU A 178 -6.43 -14.72 -10.59
CA LEU A 178 -4.99 -14.51 -10.70
C LEU A 178 -4.38 -15.63 -11.53
N THR A 179 -3.74 -15.26 -12.62
CA THR A 179 -2.90 -16.14 -13.44
C THR A 179 -1.45 -15.75 -13.23
N VAL A 180 -0.64 -16.68 -12.76
CA VAL A 180 0.83 -16.50 -12.62
C VAL A 180 1.50 -17.28 -13.73
N THR A 181 2.37 -16.63 -14.51
CA THR A 181 3.03 -17.21 -15.69
C THR A 181 4.44 -16.63 -15.88
N ASP A 182 5.23 -17.28 -16.69
CA ASP A 182 6.58 -16.82 -17.13
C ASP A 182 6.54 -16.07 -18.48
N ALA A 183 5.42 -16.15 -19.21
CA ALA A 183 5.26 -15.54 -20.53
C ALA A 183 4.26 -14.37 -20.49
N ALA A 184 4.65 -13.26 -21.11
CA ALA A 184 3.74 -12.12 -21.27
C ALA A 184 2.55 -12.49 -22.20
N PRO A 185 1.35 -11.92 -21.94
CA PRO A 185 0.23 -12.09 -22.84
C PRO A 185 0.58 -11.62 -24.26
N ALA A 186 0.11 -12.38 -25.26
CA ALA A 186 0.37 -12.08 -26.67
C ALA A 186 -0.28 -10.74 -27.12
N ASP A 187 -1.38 -10.38 -26.47
CA ASP A 187 -2.09 -9.13 -26.68
C ASP A 187 -2.23 -8.39 -25.35
N THR A 188 -1.77 -7.14 -25.31
CA THR A 188 -1.87 -6.25 -24.16
C THR A 188 -2.71 -5.01 -24.45
N GLU A 189 -3.39 -4.99 -25.62
CA GLU A 189 -4.31 -3.90 -25.95
C GLU A 189 -5.49 -3.89 -24.96
N GLY A 190 -5.84 -2.72 -24.47
CA GLY A 190 -6.89 -2.58 -23.44
C GLY A 190 -6.49 -3.10 -22.06
N MET A 191 -5.21 -3.37 -21.79
CA MET A 191 -4.72 -3.75 -20.48
C MET A 191 -3.98 -2.61 -19.78
N VAL A 192 -4.19 -2.50 -18.48
CA VAL A 192 -3.34 -1.71 -17.58
C VAL A 192 -2.12 -2.52 -17.25
N THR A 193 -0.93 -1.99 -17.54
CA THR A 193 0.35 -2.64 -17.26
C THR A 193 1.04 -1.95 -16.08
N LEU A 194 1.54 -2.74 -15.14
CA LEU A 194 2.32 -2.31 -13.99
C LEU A 194 3.62 -3.12 -13.94
N ALA A 195 4.68 -2.51 -13.42
CA ALA A 195 5.95 -3.19 -13.19
C ALA A 195 6.34 -3.09 -11.72
N THR A 196 6.86 -4.19 -11.19
CA THR A 196 7.58 -4.25 -9.91
C THR A 196 9.01 -4.72 -10.18
N ALA A 197 9.83 -4.78 -9.14
CA ALA A 197 11.20 -5.30 -9.30
C ALA A 197 11.25 -6.75 -9.83
N ASN A 198 10.25 -7.57 -9.50
CA ASN A 198 10.27 -9.02 -9.73
C ASN A 198 9.13 -9.51 -10.63
N ALA A 199 8.22 -8.64 -11.08
CA ALA A 199 7.08 -9.05 -11.90
C ALA A 199 6.51 -7.92 -12.75
N SER A 200 5.93 -8.31 -13.88
CA SER A 200 5.04 -7.46 -14.69
C SER A 200 3.60 -7.89 -14.49
N ILE A 201 2.70 -6.93 -14.29
CA ILE A 201 1.29 -7.17 -13.97
C ILE A 201 0.43 -6.58 -15.06
N TYR A 202 -0.54 -7.36 -15.53
CA TYR A 202 -1.49 -6.97 -16.57
C TYR A 202 -2.92 -7.16 -16.04
N MET A 203 -3.75 -6.14 -16.22
CA MET A 203 -5.14 -6.15 -15.76
C MET A 203 -6.04 -5.56 -16.86
N PRO A 204 -7.16 -6.22 -17.25
CA PRO A 204 -8.07 -5.66 -18.23
C PRO A 204 -8.65 -4.32 -17.76
N LEU A 205 -8.56 -3.29 -18.58
CA LEU A 205 -9.08 -1.95 -18.27
C LEU A 205 -10.61 -2.00 -18.04
N ALA A 206 -11.31 -2.80 -18.83
CA ALA A 206 -12.76 -3.00 -18.72
C ALA A 206 -13.21 -3.55 -17.36
N ASP A 207 -12.35 -4.34 -16.70
CA ASP A 207 -12.62 -4.83 -15.35
C ASP A 207 -12.44 -3.75 -14.29
N LEU A 208 -11.54 -2.81 -14.51
CA LEU A 208 -11.22 -1.76 -13.55
C LEU A 208 -12.21 -0.60 -13.60
N VAL A 209 -12.58 -0.16 -14.79
CA VAL A 209 -13.46 0.99 -14.98
C VAL A 209 -14.67 0.64 -15.86
N ASP A 210 -15.79 1.28 -15.60
CA ASP A 210 -16.92 1.30 -16.54
C ASP A 210 -16.59 2.38 -17.58
N ILE A 211 -16.02 1.93 -18.70
CA ILE A 211 -15.50 2.83 -19.74
C ILE A 211 -16.57 3.84 -20.18
N ALA A 212 -17.80 3.41 -20.33
CA ALA A 212 -18.88 4.29 -20.77
C ALA A 212 -19.18 5.39 -19.74
N LYS A 213 -19.29 5.02 -18.46
CA LYS A 213 -19.52 5.97 -17.37
C LYS A 213 -18.34 6.89 -17.15
N GLU A 214 -17.13 6.38 -17.27
CA GLU A 214 -15.94 7.19 -17.07
C GLU A 214 -15.74 8.17 -18.22
N LEU A 215 -15.99 7.77 -19.48
CA LEU A 215 -16.02 8.68 -20.62
C LEU A 215 -17.08 9.77 -20.45
N GLU A 216 -18.28 9.44 -19.95
CA GLU A 216 -19.31 10.41 -19.65
C GLU A 216 -18.85 11.40 -18.56
N ARG A 217 -18.21 10.91 -17.51
CA ARG A 217 -17.65 11.74 -16.42
C ARG A 217 -16.60 12.70 -16.93
N LEU A 218 -15.62 12.19 -17.68
CA LEU A 218 -14.54 12.98 -18.27
C LEU A 218 -15.07 14.01 -19.27
N SER A 219 -16.06 13.65 -20.08
CA SER A 219 -16.73 14.57 -20.99
C SER A 219 -17.39 15.73 -20.26
N LYS A 220 -18.11 15.47 -19.17
CA LYS A 220 -18.72 16.52 -18.34
C LYS A 220 -17.67 17.41 -17.66
N GLU A 221 -16.56 16.83 -17.22
CA GLU A 221 -15.47 17.59 -16.61
C GLU A 221 -14.75 18.46 -17.62
N LYS A 222 -14.52 17.95 -18.84
CA LYS A 222 -13.99 18.71 -19.98
C LYS A 222 -14.90 19.89 -20.32
N GLU A 223 -16.18 19.65 -20.46
CA GLU A 223 -17.16 20.71 -20.75
C GLU A 223 -17.14 21.84 -19.69
N LYS A 224 -17.04 21.50 -18.41
CA LYS A 224 -16.89 22.49 -17.33
C LYS A 224 -15.59 23.27 -17.44
N ALA A 225 -14.49 22.62 -17.77
CA ALA A 225 -13.20 23.27 -17.96
C ALA A 225 -13.20 24.20 -19.18
N GLU A 226 -13.82 23.79 -20.30
CA GLU A 226 -14.02 24.61 -21.50
C GLU A 226 -14.89 25.84 -21.21
N GLN A 227 -15.98 25.67 -20.47
CA GLN A 227 -16.80 26.79 -20.03
C GLN A 227 -16.03 27.75 -19.11
N GLY A 228 -15.18 27.21 -18.22
CA GLY A 228 -14.28 27.99 -17.36
C GLY A 228 -13.27 28.81 -18.18
N LEU A 229 -12.65 28.18 -19.14
CA LEU A 229 -11.69 28.80 -20.08
C LEU A 229 -12.38 29.93 -20.89
N ALA A 230 -13.53 29.63 -21.49
CA ALA A 230 -14.26 30.61 -22.31
C ALA A 230 -14.65 31.86 -21.52
N ARG A 231 -15.05 31.72 -20.23
CA ARG A 231 -15.33 32.87 -19.37
C ARG A 231 -14.10 33.73 -19.11
N ILE A 232 -12.93 33.12 -18.93
CA ILE A 232 -11.68 33.84 -18.71
C ILE A 232 -11.23 34.51 -20.00
N GLU A 233 -11.28 33.83 -21.13
CA GLU A 233 -10.91 34.37 -22.44
C GLU A 233 -11.82 35.53 -22.83
N ALA A 234 -13.13 35.46 -22.54
CA ALA A 234 -14.06 36.57 -22.73
C ALA A 234 -13.68 37.80 -21.87
N LYS A 235 -13.20 37.60 -20.64
CA LYS A 235 -12.70 38.71 -19.80
C LYS A 235 -11.40 39.29 -20.35
N LEU A 236 -10.48 38.44 -20.80
CA LEU A 236 -9.19 38.86 -21.34
C LEU A 236 -9.30 39.52 -22.72
N SER A 237 -10.34 39.22 -23.52
CA SER A 237 -10.63 39.88 -24.79
C SER A 237 -11.32 41.24 -24.61
N ASN A 238 -11.89 41.53 -23.40
CA ASN A 238 -12.51 42.81 -23.11
C ASN A 238 -11.41 43.87 -22.84
N GLN A 239 -11.14 44.73 -23.85
CA GLN A 239 -10.16 45.82 -23.74
C GLN A 239 -10.44 46.75 -22.54
N GLY A 240 -11.73 46.99 -22.20
CA GLY A 240 -12.09 47.80 -21.05
C GLY A 240 -11.69 47.19 -19.70
N PHE A 241 -11.68 45.89 -19.62
CA PHE A 241 -11.17 45.16 -18.44
C PHE A 241 -9.61 45.19 -18.40
N VAL A 242 -8.97 44.83 -19.51
CA VAL A 242 -7.51 44.70 -19.55
C VAL A 242 -6.80 46.05 -19.36
N SER A 243 -7.40 47.16 -19.78
CA SER A 243 -6.82 48.49 -19.62
C SER A 243 -7.05 49.11 -18.24
N LYS A 244 -8.07 48.66 -17.48
CA LYS A 244 -8.43 49.24 -16.18
C LYS A 244 -8.08 48.37 -14.97
N ALA A 245 -7.91 47.05 -15.17
CA ALA A 245 -7.55 46.14 -14.11
C ALA A 245 -6.05 46.22 -13.76
N PRO A 246 -5.67 46.03 -12.49
CA PRO A 246 -4.26 45.88 -12.11
C PRO A 246 -3.56 44.78 -12.91
N ALA A 247 -2.30 45.00 -13.30
CA ALA A 247 -1.53 44.05 -14.11
C ALA A 247 -1.46 42.64 -13.49
N GLU A 248 -1.38 42.57 -12.15
CA GLU A 248 -1.38 41.31 -11.40
C GLU A 248 -2.68 40.51 -11.57
N VAL A 249 -3.83 41.18 -11.64
CA VAL A 249 -5.13 40.54 -11.86
C VAL A 249 -5.24 40.01 -13.28
N VAL A 250 -4.77 40.77 -14.28
CA VAL A 250 -4.74 40.32 -15.68
C VAL A 250 -3.82 39.12 -15.83
N GLU A 251 -2.64 39.15 -15.23
CA GLU A 251 -1.70 38.03 -15.27
C GLU A 251 -2.25 36.79 -14.54
N GLY A 252 -2.90 36.98 -13.39
CA GLY A 252 -3.61 35.89 -12.71
C GLY A 252 -4.68 35.22 -13.58
N GLN A 253 -5.44 35.99 -14.39
CA GLN A 253 -6.41 35.43 -15.33
C GLN A 253 -5.72 34.67 -16.48
N ARG A 254 -4.57 35.12 -16.98
CA ARG A 254 -3.80 34.40 -17.99
C ARG A 254 -3.28 33.05 -17.47
N GLN A 255 -2.71 33.05 -16.28
CA GLN A 255 -2.25 31.82 -15.62
C GLN A 255 -3.41 30.83 -15.39
N GLN A 256 -4.58 31.34 -15.03
CA GLN A 256 -5.76 30.52 -14.87
C GLN A 256 -6.24 29.91 -16.21
N ALA A 257 -6.17 30.67 -17.31
CA ALA A 257 -6.47 30.19 -18.65
C ALA A 257 -5.52 29.05 -19.05
N GLU A 258 -4.20 29.20 -18.81
CA GLU A 258 -3.21 28.15 -19.09
C GLU A 258 -3.49 26.87 -18.26
N LYS A 259 -3.90 27.01 -17.00
CA LYS A 259 -4.29 25.86 -16.17
C LYS A 259 -5.49 25.12 -16.77
N TYR A 260 -6.51 25.83 -17.26
CA TYR A 260 -7.65 25.18 -17.92
C TYR A 260 -7.26 24.51 -19.23
N ARG A 261 -6.40 25.11 -20.05
CA ARG A 261 -5.90 24.50 -21.29
C ARG A 261 -5.13 23.21 -21.01
N ALA A 262 -4.24 23.22 -20.01
CA ALA A 262 -3.51 22.03 -19.59
C ALA A 262 -4.45 20.93 -19.05
N LEU A 263 -5.48 21.30 -18.30
CA LEU A 263 -6.51 20.37 -17.80
C LEU A 263 -7.30 19.74 -18.97
N ILE A 264 -7.74 20.54 -19.93
CA ILE A 264 -8.49 20.07 -21.10
C ILE A 264 -7.65 19.08 -21.90
N ALA A 265 -6.38 19.40 -22.19
CA ALA A 265 -5.46 18.53 -22.91
C ALA A 265 -5.27 17.17 -22.16
N LYS A 266 -5.11 17.20 -20.84
CA LYS A 266 -4.99 15.99 -20.02
C LYS A 266 -6.27 15.14 -20.05
N LEU A 267 -7.45 15.76 -20.02
CA LEU A 267 -8.73 15.07 -20.11
C LEU A 267 -8.93 14.42 -21.48
N GLU A 268 -8.57 15.11 -22.56
CA GLU A 268 -8.60 14.59 -23.94
C GLU A 268 -7.68 13.38 -24.10
N GLU A 269 -6.45 13.46 -23.58
CA GLU A 269 -5.52 12.34 -23.60
C GLU A 269 -6.08 11.12 -22.85
N SER A 270 -6.66 11.34 -21.66
CA SER A 270 -7.29 10.29 -20.87
C SER A 270 -8.47 9.63 -21.61
N MET A 271 -9.31 10.43 -22.26
CA MET A 271 -10.44 9.92 -23.07
C MET A 271 -9.95 9.12 -24.28
N ALA A 272 -8.89 9.58 -24.95
CA ALA A 272 -8.31 8.88 -26.10
C ALA A 272 -7.69 7.53 -25.71
N GLN A 273 -7.06 7.43 -24.53
CA GLN A 273 -6.52 6.19 -24.00
C GLN A 273 -7.62 5.15 -23.67
N MET A 274 -8.80 5.60 -23.25
CA MET A 274 -9.94 4.73 -22.93
C MET A 274 -10.76 4.31 -24.15
N SER A 275 -10.60 5.00 -25.27
CA SER A 275 -11.33 4.72 -26.52
C SER A 275 -10.58 3.80 -27.48
N ARG A 276 -9.36 3.45 -27.14
CA ARG A 276 -8.53 2.45 -27.82
C ARG A 276 -8.73 1.09 -27.17
#